data_ea682b2298b2113cb46cee1f6798ba17
#
_entry.id   ea682b2298b2113cb46cee1f6798ba17
#
_cell.length_a   1.000
_cell.length_b   1.000
_cell.length_c   1.000
_cell.angle_alpha   90.00
_cell.angle_beta   90.00
_cell.angle_gamma   90.00
#
_symmetry.space_group_name_H-M   'P 1'
#
loop_
_entity.id
_entity.type
_entity.pdbx_description
1 polymer ?
#
loop_
_entity_poly.entity_id
_entity_poly.type
_entity_poly.pdbx_seq_one_letter_code
_entity_poly.pdbx_strand_id
1 'polypeptide(L)'
;MLGLPKSTELSQALPKARIYAKFELHSTQKDRFDEDVSRMTIVNVISERTVPALHAGEKVESIYVLEVQLKKKDYDLKNIQLLSKLIPQKLLFLLRYDDETQLAIFHTKLLMSDWGAEPEIMISGLDLDEVWDNIVKTVGTIDVEEGNTLVEQIAIDDDRAKLKRQIEQLEKKARTEKQPRRKLEMFEEIKRLKGTNL
;
A
#
# COMPACT_ATOMS: atom_id res chain seq x y z
N MET A 1 16.71 -4.78 -11.24
CA MET A 1 16.32 -3.46 -11.80
C MET A 1 14.81 -3.43 -11.93
N LEU A 2 14.17 -2.36 -11.51
CA LEU A 2 12.70 -2.24 -11.43
C LEU A 2 12.01 -2.04 -12.81
N GLY A 3 12.69 -2.28 -13.91
CA GLY A 3 12.17 -1.99 -15.27
C GLY A 3 12.12 -0.50 -15.63
N LEU A 4 12.50 0.38 -14.70
CA LEU A 4 12.47 1.83 -14.90
C LEU A 4 13.64 2.34 -15.75
N PRO A 5 13.47 3.44 -16.53
CA PRO A 5 14.54 4.07 -17.27
C PRO A 5 15.72 4.49 -16.37
N LYS A 6 16.95 4.34 -16.85
CA LYS A 6 18.16 4.75 -16.10
C LYS A 6 18.16 6.22 -15.70
N SER A 7 17.52 7.08 -16.49
CA SER A 7 17.36 8.50 -16.17
C SER A 7 16.61 8.78 -14.88
N THR A 8 15.82 7.82 -14.37
CA THR A 8 15.09 7.93 -13.11
C THR A 8 15.91 7.50 -11.91
N GLU A 9 17.05 6.81 -12.12
CA GLU A 9 17.86 6.25 -11.03
C GLU A 9 18.43 7.36 -10.14
N LEU A 10 18.26 7.16 -8.85
CA LEU A 10 18.80 8.02 -7.79
C LEU A 10 19.28 7.10 -6.66
N SER A 11 20.43 7.42 -6.08
CA SER A 11 20.94 6.71 -4.92
C SER A 11 21.10 7.67 -3.75
N GLN A 12 19.97 8.06 -3.16
CA GLN A 12 19.96 8.99 -2.05
C GLN A 12 19.58 8.28 -0.75
N ALA A 13 20.57 8.04 0.11
CA ALA A 13 20.33 7.49 1.42
C ALA A 13 19.45 8.41 2.27
N LEU A 14 18.47 7.82 2.96
CA LEU A 14 17.58 8.52 3.87
C LEU A 14 17.91 8.12 5.31
N PRO A 15 18.65 8.95 6.07
CA PRO A 15 19.01 8.64 7.45
C PRO A 15 17.77 8.57 8.35
N LYS A 16 17.68 7.56 9.20
CA LYS A 16 16.62 7.41 10.19
C LYS A 16 16.47 8.63 11.11
N ALA A 17 17.59 9.30 11.41
CA ALA A 17 17.59 10.52 12.20
C ALA A 17 16.66 11.62 11.62
N ARG A 18 16.55 11.71 10.28
CA ARG A 18 15.59 12.63 9.64
C ARG A 18 14.14 12.27 9.94
N ILE A 19 13.83 10.97 9.95
CA ILE A 19 12.49 10.46 10.30
C ILE A 19 12.17 10.79 11.74
N TYR A 20 13.11 10.48 12.65
CA TYR A 20 12.94 10.73 14.06
C TYR A 20 12.72 12.22 14.39
N ALA A 21 13.49 13.09 13.75
CA ALA A 21 13.37 14.53 13.92
C ALA A 21 12.06 15.08 13.33
N LYS A 22 11.69 14.64 12.11
CA LYS A 22 10.49 15.12 11.44
C LYS A 22 9.21 14.77 12.17
N PHE A 23 9.13 13.55 12.72
CA PHE A 23 7.92 13.03 13.38
C PHE A 23 8.01 13.07 14.91
N GLU A 24 9.06 13.69 15.47
CA GLU A 24 9.27 13.80 16.93
C GLU A 24 9.08 12.47 17.68
N LEU A 25 9.61 11.38 17.11
CA LEU A 25 9.38 10.04 17.64
C LEU A 25 9.96 9.90 19.05
N HIS A 26 9.17 9.34 19.95
CA HIS A 26 9.63 8.94 21.28
C HIS A 26 10.52 7.70 21.22
N SER A 27 11.30 7.42 22.29
CA SER A 27 12.25 6.30 22.34
C SER A 27 11.62 4.97 21.91
N THR A 28 10.50 4.59 22.50
CA THR A 28 9.78 3.35 22.17
C THR A 28 9.37 3.24 20.70
N GLN A 29 9.03 4.37 20.05
CA GLN A 29 8.68 4.39 18.64
C GLN A 29 9.94 4.25 17.77
N LYS A 30 11.05 4.87 18.17
CA LYS A 30 12.35 4.70 17.50
C LYS A 30 12.82 3.26 17.59
N ASP A 31 12.72 2.65 18.78
CA ASP A 31 13.12 1.26 18.99
C ASP A 31 12.32 0.31 18.08
N ARG A 32 10.99 0.46 18.00
CA ARG A 32 10.13 -0.33 17.09
C ARG A 32 10.47 -0.11 15.63
N PHE A 33 10.72 1.13 15.24
CA PHE A 33 11.14 1.44 13.87
C PHE A 33 12.49 0.80 13.56
N ASP A 34 13.44 0.84 14.52
CA ASP A 34 14.76 0.25 14.39
C ASP A 34 14.75 -1.28 14.39
N GLU A 35 13.80 -1.90 15.08
CA GLU A 35 13.60 -3.35 15.04
C GLU A 35 13.17 -3.82 13.63
N ASP A 36 12.37 -3.03 12.92
CA ASP A 36 11.80 -3.40 11.64
C ASP A 36 12.69 -2.96 10.45
N VAL A 37 13.19 -1.73 10.49
CA VAL A 37 13.85 -1.10 9.35
C VAL A 37 15.37 -1.10 9.56
N SER A 38 16.10 -1.60 8.57
CA SER A 38 17.58 -1.54 8.54
C SER A 38 18.05 -0.20 7.93
N ARG A 39 17.69 0.04 6.68
CA ARG A 39 18.07 1.25 5.94
C ARG A 39 16.98 1.68 4.97
N MET A 40 17.08 2.91 4.50
CA MET A 40 16.17 3.48 3.50
C MET A 40 16.96 4.25 2.48
N THR A 41 16.58 4.11 1.21
CA THR A 41 17.25 4.78 0.08
C THR A 41 16.19 5.18 -0.95
N ILE A 42 16.18 6.42 -1.41
CA ILE A 42 15.42 6.80 -2.59
C ILE A 42 16.22 6.28 -3.78
N VAL A 43 15.63 5.33 -4.52
CA VAL A 43 16.30 4.62 -5.62
C VAL A 43 15.91 5.13 -6.99
N ASN A 44 14.70 5.68 -7.13
CA ASN A 44 14.24 6.28 -8.39
C ASN A 44 13.37 7.52 -8.12
N VAL A 45 13.34 8.41 -9.11
CA VAL A 45 12.41 9.55 -9.20
C VAL A 45 11.83 9.57 -10.60
N ILE A 46 10.52 9.45 -10.72
CA ILE A 46 9.79 9.57 -11.98
C ILE A 46 9.19 10.97 -12.02
N SER A 47 9.57 11.77 -12.97
CA SER A 47 9.13 13.16 -13.16
C SER A 47 9.33 13.56 -14.62
N GLU A 48 8.74 14.65 -15.05
CA GLU A 48 8.96 15.22 -16.39
C GLU A 48 10.46 15.41 -16.70
N ARG A 49 11.27 15.77 -15.70
CA ARG A 49 12.70 15.95 -15.86
C ARG A 49 13.46 14.64 -16.10
N THR A 50 13.02 13.54 -15.50
CA THR A 50 13.69 12.23 -15.61
C THR A 50 13.12 11.38 -16.74
N VAL A 51 11.89 11.63 -17.13
CA VAL A 51 11.18 10.98 -18.26
C VAL A 51 10.51 12.06 -19.11
N PRO A 52 11.25 12.71 -20.04
CA PRO A 52 10.75 13.87 -20.79
C PRO A 52 9.52 13.61 -21.66
N ALA A 53 9.19 12.34 -21.91
CA ALA A 53 7.96 11.96 -22.63
C ALA A 53 6.69 12.05 -21.75
N LEU A 54 6.84 12.23 -20.43
CA LEU A 54 5.72 12.37 -19.49
C LEU A 54 5.58 13.84 -19.09
N HIS A 55 4.35 14.33 -19.12
CA HIS A 55 4.03 15.63 -18.56
C HIS A 55 3.76 15.52 -17.06
N ALA A 56 3.98 16.62 -16.34
CA ALA A 56 3.51 16.71 -14.96
C ALA A 56 1.98 16.57 -14.95
N GLY A 57 1.45 15.87 -13.94
CA GLY A 57 0.00 15.80 -13.70
C GLY A 57 -0.50 17.06 -12.98
N GLU A 58 -1.81 17.21 -12.86
CA GLU A 58 -2.42 18.27 -12.06
C GLU A 58 -2.16 18.09 -10.55
N LYS A 59 -2.06 16.84 -10.10
CA LYS A 59 -1.91 16.44 -8.69
C LYS A 59 -0.56 15.80 -8.39
N VAL A 60 0.11 15.28 -9.41
CA VAL A 60 1.36 14.51 -9.27
C VAL A 60 2.46 15.15 -10.09
N GLU A 61 3.40 15.81 -9.41
CA GLU A 61 4.59 16.41 -10.05
C GLU A 61 5.76 15.42 -10.14
N SER A 62 5.81 14.46 -9.20
CA SER A 62 6.86 13.45 -9.14
C SER A 62 6.45 12.26 -8.29
N ILE A 63 6.98 11.09 -8.65
CA ILE A 63 6.80 9.83 -7.93
C ILE A 63 8.20 9.36 -7.50
N TYR A 64 8.38 9.15 -6.20
CA TYR A 64 9.63 8.67 -5.62
C TYR A 64 9.51 7.19 -5.27
N VAL A 65 10.51 6.41 -5.65
CA VAL A 65 10.62 5.02 -5.21
C VAL A 65 11.55 4.97 -4.00
N LEU A 66 11.00 4.65 -2.84
CA LEU A 66 11.73 4.52 -1.59
C LEU A 66 11.96 3.04 -1.28
N GLU A 67 13.19 2.58 -1.46
CA GLU A 67 13.61 1.27 -0.99
C GLU A 67 13.75 1.27 0.52
N VAL A 68 13.08 0.33 1.18
CA VAL A 68 13.14 0.09 2.63
C VAL A 68 13.65 -1.31 2.86
N GLN A 69 14.88 -1.43 3.34
CA GLN A 69 15.44 -2.71 3.75
C GLN A 69 14.90 -3.09 5.12
N LEU A 70 14.11 -4.13 5.18
CA LEU A 70 13.54 -4.67 6.41
C LEU A 70 14.48 -5.68 7.08
N LYS A 71 14.34 -5.82 8.39
CA LYS A 71 15.04 -6.82 9.21
C LYS A 71 14.21 -8.09 9.41
N LYS A 72 12.90 -8.00 9.18
CA LYS A 72 11.93 -9.11 9.31
C LYS A 72 10.71 -8.88 8.41
N LYS A 73 10.04 -9.95 8.00
CA LYS A 73 8.78 -9.87 7.23
C LYS A 73 7.58 -9.40 8.07
N ASP A 74 7.57 -9.75 9.35
CA ASP A 74 6.52 -9.34 10.29
C ASP A 74 6.89 -7.99 10.91
N TYR A 75 6.76 -6.94 10.12
CA TYR A 75 7.02 -5.54 10.49
C TYR A 75 5.73 -4.78 10.80
N ASP A 76 5.82 -3.72 11.59
CA ASP A 76 4.66 -2.87 11.92
C ASP A 76 4.31 -1.97 10.71
N LEU A 77 3.13 -2.20 10.13
CA LEU A 77 2.59 -1.42 9.01
C LEU A 77 2.52 0.09 9.30
N LYS A 78 2.45 0.47 10.59
CA LYS A 78 2.48 1.88 11.00
C LYS A 78 3.78 2.58 10.61
N ASN A 79 4.89 1.83 10.49
CA ASN A 79 6.17 2.38 10.04
C ASN A 79 6.07 2.83 8.57
N ILE A 80 5.40 2.08 7.70
CA ILE A 80 5.18 2.47 6.30
C ILE A 80 4.19 3.63 6.21
N GLN A 81 3.12 3.61 7.02
CA GLN A 81 2.18 4.72 7.09
C GLN A 81 2.84 6.01 7.61
N LEU A 82 3.80 5.90 8.53
CA LEU A 82 4.59 7.03 8.98
C LEU A 82 5.46 7.58 7.84
N LEU A 83 6.17 6.69 7.14
CA LEU A 83 7.03 7.05 6.01
C LEU A 83 6.24 7.69 4.86
N SER A 84 4.98 7.29 4.63
CA SER A 84 4.15 7.88 3.58
C SER A 84 3.88 9.39 3.77
N LYS A 85 4.05 9.89 4.98
CA LYS A 85 3.90 11.31 5.33
C LYS A 85 5.22 12.08 5.30
N LEU A 86 6.32 11.44 4.86
CA LEU A 86 7.66 12.00 4.91
C LEU A 86 7.84 13.20 3.99
N ILE A 87 7.32 13.07 2.77
CA ILE A 87 7.35 14.12 1.74
C ILE A 87 5.94 14.29 1.16
N PRO A 88 5.61 15.48 0.63
CA PRO A 88 4.30 15.73 0.03
C PRO A 88 4.10 15.01 -1.31
N GLN A 89 5.18 14.59 -1.97
CA GLN A 89 5.14 13.88 -3.24
C GLN A 89 4.66 12.43 -3.06
N LYS A 90 4.33 11.80 -4.17
CA LYS A 90 3.89 10.40 -4.20
C LYS A 90 5.07 9.47 -3.90
N LEU A 91 4.84 8.52 -2.99
CA LEU A 91 5.82 7.51 -2.58
C LEU A 91 5.35 6.10 -2.95
N LEU A 92 6.14 5.42 -3.76
CA LEU A 92 6.08 3.99 -3.96
C LEU A 92 7.16 3.35 -3.08
N PHE A 93 6.78 2.49 -2.17
CA PHE A 93 7.70 1.76 -1.30
C PHE A 93 8.09 0.45 -1.96
N LEU A 94 9.39 0.19 -2.02
CA LEU A 94 9.99 -1.09 -2.36
C LEU A 94 10.53 -1.70 -1.08
N LEU A 95 9.75 -2.56 -0.46
CA LEU A 95 10.12 -3.24 0.77
C LEU A 95 10.95 -4.47 0.41
N ARG A 96 12.13 -4.62 1.03
CA ARG A 96 13.04 -5.75 0.81
C ARG A 96 13.29 -6.51 2.09
N TYR A 97 13.18 -7.81 2.01
CA TYR A 97 13.60 -8.73 3.06
C TYR A 97 14.23 -9.96 2.41
N ASP A 98 15.48 -10.25 2.74
CA ASP A 98 16.30 -11.26 2.06
C ASP A 98 16.23 -11.08 0.52
N ASP A 99 15.87 -12.11 -0.22
CA ASP A 99 15.75 -12.10 -1.69
C ASP A 99 14.34 -11.76 -2.18
N GLU A 100 13.42 -11.41 -1.28
CA GLU A 100 12.04 -11.09 -1.63
C GLU A 100 11.74 -9.60 -1.52
N THR A 101 10.81 -9.17 -2.35
CA THR A 101 10.35 -7.78 -2.40
C THR A 101 8.83 -7.71 -2.31
N GLN A 102 8.35 -6.60 -1.78
CA GLN A 102 6.95 -6.24 -1.73
C GLN A 102 6.79 -4.77 -2.08
N LEU A 103 5.84 -4.45 -2.95
CA LEU A 103 5.45 -3.07 -3.20
C LEU A 103 4.40 -2.62 -2.19
N ALA A 104 4.50 -1.36 -1.75
CA ALA A 104 3.48 -0.75 -0.91
C ALA A 104 3.25 0.71 -1.32
N ILE A 105 2.02 1.17 -1.22
CA ILE A 105 1.59 2.54 -1.51
C ILE A 105 0.58 2.97 -0.47
N PHE A 106 0.70 4.19 0.03
CA PHE A 106 -0.36 4.82 0.78
C PHE A 106 -1.14 5.75 -0.15
N HIS A 107 -2.37 5.37 -0.44
CA HIS A 107 -3.33 6.20 -1.19
C HIS A 107 -4.40 6.74 -0.22
N THR A 108 -5.60 6.22 -0.20
CA THR A 108 -6.60 6.44 0.85
C THR A 108 -6.36 5.50 2.04
N LYS A 109 -5.79 4.36 1.76
CA LYS A 109 -5.31 3.34 2.72
C LYS A 109 -3.96 2.80 2.25
N LEU A 110 -3.33 1.98 3.09
CA LEU A 110 -2.12 1.25 2.71
C LEU A 110 -2.52 0.09 1.79
N LEU A 111 -2.00 0.10 0.57
CA LEU A 111 -2.13 -0.96 -0.43
C LEU A 111 -0.78 -1.67 -0.54
N MET A 112 -0.78 -2.97 -0.68
CA MET A 112 0.44 -3.77 -0.75
C MET A 112 0.25 -4.92 -1.74
N SER A 113 1.32 -5.23 -2.50
CA SER A 113 1.40 -6.45 -3.28
C SER A 113 1.72 -7.66 -2.39
N ASP A 114 1.69 -8.85 -2.97
CA ASP A 114 2.27 -10.02 -2.33
C ASP A 114 3.81 -9.92 -2.30
N TRP A 115 4.44 -10.70 -1.40
CA TRP A 115 5.88 -10.90 -1.41
C TRP A 115 6.29 -11.78 -2.59
N GLY A 116 7.38 -11.42 -3.27
CA GLY A 116 7.87 -12.19 -4.40
C GLY A 116 9.23 -11.73 -4.90
N ALA A 117 9.57 -12.11 -6.13
CA ALA A 117 10.77 -11.63 -6.81
C ALA A 117 10.72 -10.11 -7.06
N GLU A 118 11.83 -9.54 -7.49
CA GLU A 118 11.91 -8.11 -7.80
C GLU A 118 10.84 -7.72 -8.84
N PRO A 119 9.93 -6.77 -8.50
CA PRO A 119 8.84 -6.40 -9.38
C PRO A 119 9.32 -5.53 -10.54
N GLU A 120 8.64 -5.63 -11.66
CA GLU A 120 8.78 -4.69 -12.76
C GLU A 120 7.72 -3.59 -12.64
N ILE A 121 8.16 -2.33 -12.59
CA ILE A 121 7.29 -1.17 -12.51
C ILE A 121 7.11 -0.62 -13.92
N MET A 122 5.92 -0.73 -14.46
CA MET A 122 5.59 -0.18 -15.77
C MET A 122 5.16 1.29 -15.66
N ILE A 123 5.83 2.16 -16.42
CA ILE A 123 5.38 3.53 -16.62
C ILE A 123 4.36 3.53 -17.78
N SER A 124 3.09 3.69 -17.45
CA SER A 124 1.98 3.71 -18.41
C SER A 124 1.04 4.86 -18.10
N GLY A 125 0.81 5.74 -19.05
CA GLY A 125 -0.02 6.94 -18.94
C GLY A 125 0.52 8.08 -19.79
N LEU A 126 -0.30 9.11 -20.00
CA LEU A 126 0.06 10.32 -20.77
C LEU A 126 0.71 11.37 -19.87
N ASP A 127 0.37 11.37 -18.58
CA ASP A 127 0.90 12.24 -17.58
C ASP A 127 1.18 11.49 -16.25
N LEU A 128 1.72 12.20 -15.26
CA LEU A 128 2.08 11.60 -13.98
C LEU A 128 0.86 11.25 -13.10
N ASP A 129 -0.30 11.85 -13.31
CA ASP A 129 -1.53 11.44 -12.60
C ASP A 129 -1.97 10.06 -13.07
N GLU A 130 -2.02 9.81 -14.38
CA GLU A 130 -2.36 8.51 -14.93
C GLU A 130 -1.33 7.43 -14.58
N VAL A 131 -0.03 7.77 -14.64
CA VAL A 131 1.05 6.87 -14.24
C VAL A 131 0.88 6.47 -12.78
N TRP A 132 0.60 7.42 -11.89
CA TRP A 132 0.38 7.13 -10.48
C TRP A 132 -0.83 6.22 -10.27
N ASP A 133 -1.96 6.52 -10.90
CA ASP A 133 -3.17 5.72 -10.80
C ASP A 133 -2.95 4.27 -11.30
N ASN A 134 -2.20 4.09 -12.39
CA ASN A 134 -1.87 2.77 -12.90
C ASN A 134 -0.93 1.99 -11.96
N ILE A 135 0.04 2.67 -11.33
CA ILE A 135 0.88 2.05 -10.30
C ILE A 135 0.02 1.64 -9.08
N VAL A 136 -0.90 2.50 -8.64
CA VAL A 136 -1.82 2.19 -7.52
C VAL A 136 -2.69 0.98 -7.83
N LYS A 137 -3.26 0.90 -9.04
CA LYS A 137 -4.06 -0.26 -9.51
C LYS A 137 -3.23 -1.54 -9.47
N THR A 138 -2.01 -1.48 -9.97
CA THR A 138 -1.11 -2.64 -10.03
C THR A 138 -0.74 -3.12 -8.62
N VAL A 139 -0.28 -2.21 -7.74
CA VAL A 139 0.12 -2.57 -6.38
C VAL A 139 -1.05 -3.08 -5.55
N GLY A 140 -2.22 -2.45 -5.68
CA GLY A 140 -3.43 -2.83 -4.95
C GLY A 140 -4.21 -3.98 -5.59
N THR A 141 -3.81 -4.45 -6.78
CA THR A 141 -4.57 -5.43 -7.58
C THR A 141 -6.04 -4.97 -7.73
N ILE A 142 -6.21 -3.67 -8.12
CA ILE A 142 -7.52 -3.02 -8.19
C ILE A 142 -8.00 -3.05 -9.63
N ASP A 143 -9.17 -3.65 -9.85
CA ASP A 143 -9.92 -3.58 -11.09
C ASP A 143 -11.02 -2.52 -10.95
N VAL A 144 -10.89 -1.41 -11.68
CA VAL A 144 -11.83 -0.29 -11.57
C VAL A 144 -13.03 -0.58 -12.45
N GLU A 145 -14.21 -0.77 -11.86
CA GLU A 145 -15.47 -0.98 -12.56
C GLU A 145 -15.87 0.27 -13.36
N GLU A 146 -16.54 0.06 -14.49
CA GLU A 146 -16.97 1.13 -15.38
C GLU A 146 -17.84 2.16 -14.63
N GLY A 147 -17.47 3.42 -14.75
CA GLY A 147 -18.15 4.54 -14.09
C GLY A 147 -17.60 4.91 -12.73
N ASN A 148 -16.70 4.12 -12.14
CA ASN A 148 -16.08 4.45 -10.87
C ASN A 148 -14.74 5.18 -11.07
N THR A 149 -14.43 6.08 -10.14
CA THR A 149 -13.05 6.56 -9.97
C THR A 149 -12.24 5.55 -9.17
N LEU A 150 -10.90 5.63 -9.24
CA LEU A 150 -10.01 4.77 -8.46
C LEU A 150 -10.28 4.88 -6.95
N VAL A 151 -10.56 6.09 -6.44
CA VAL A 151 -10.87 6.32 -5.02
C VAL A 151 -12.16 5.63 -4.61
N GLU A 152 -13.20 5.75 -5.43
CA GLU A 152 -14.50 5.09 -5.19
C GLU A 152 -14.35 3.57 -5.22
N GLN A 153 -13.61 3.03 -6.19
CA GLN A 153 -13.37 1.59 -6.26
C GLN A 153 -12.64 1.07 -5.03
N ILE A 154 -11.58 1.76 -4.57
CA ILE A 154 -10.87 1.40 -3.34
C ILE A 154 -11.82 1.36 -2.13
N ALA A 155 -12.74 2.32 -2.03
CA ALA A 155 -13.71 2.36 -0.94
C ALA A 155 -14.71 1.19 -1.03
N ILE A 156 -15.23 0.91 -2.22
CA ILE A 156 -16.14 -0.22 -2.48
C ILE A 156 -15.47 -1.55 -2.12
N ASP A 157 -14.25 -1.77 -2.59
CA ASP A 157 -13.51 -2.99 -2.32
C ASP A 157 -13.19 -3.17 -0.83
N ASP A 158 -12.92 -2.06 -0.13
CA ASP A 158 -12.69 -2.07 1.32
C ASP A 158 -13.96 -2.47 2.08
N ASP A 159 -15.10 -1.93 1.69
CA ASP A 159 -16.40 -2.26 2.31
C ASP A 159 -16.82 -3.70 2.00
N ARG A 160 -16.60 -4.18 0.76
CA ARG A 160 -16.77 -5.60 0.39
C ARG A 160 -15.87 -6.51 1.24
N ALA A 161 -14.61 -6.14 1.44
CA ALA A 161 -13.67 -6.91 2.26
C ALA A 161 -14.06 -6.93 3.75
N LYS A 162 -14.53 -5.81 4.30
CA LYS A 162 -15.05 -5.73 5.68
C LYS A 162 -16.28 -6.62 5.88
N LEU A 163 -17.22 -6.53 4.95
CA LEU A 163 -18.43 -7.35 4.96
C LEU A 163 -18.11 -8.84 4.90
N LYS A 164 -17.21 -9.24 4.01
CA LYS A 164 -16.74 -10.62 3.90
C LYS A 164 -16.13 -11.12 5.21
N ARG A 165 -15.25 -10.33 5.83
CA ARG A 165 -14.64 -10.67 7.14
C ARG A 165 -15.71 -10.81 8.24
N GLN A 166 -16.70 -9.92 8.25
CA GLN A 166 -17.81 -9.97 9.21
C GLN A 166 -18.62 -11.27 9.05
N ILE A 167 -18.96 -11.64 7.82
CA ILE A 167 -19.67 -12.89 7.50
C ILE A 167 -18.83 -14.09 7.96
N GLU A 168 -17.54 -14.15 7.62
CA GLU A 168 -16.65 -15.24 8.03
C GLU A 168 -16.54 -15.38 9.57
N GLN A 169 -16.49 -14.25 10.29
CA GLN A 169 -16.47 -14.27 11.75
C GLN A 169 -17.79 -14.79 12.34
N LEU A 170 -18.93 -14.35 11.78
CA LEU A 170 -20.24 -14.84 12.20
C LEU A 170 -20.41 -16.33 11.89
N GLU A 171 -19.97 -16.81 10.73
CA GLU A 171 -19.98 -18.23 10.37
C GLU A 171 -19.15 -19.08 11.35
N LYS A 172 -17.93 -18.60 11.70
CA LYS A 172 -17.09 -19.28 12.71
C LYS A 172 -17.79 -19.35 14.06
N LYS A 173 -18.40 -18.25 14.53
CA LYS A 173 -19.14 -18.19 15.79
C LYS A 173 -20.37 -19.11 15.75
N ALA A 174 -21.15 -19.08 14.67
CA ALA A 174 -22.34 -19.92 14.52
C ALA A 174 -22.02 -21.43 14.54
N ARG A 175 -20.85 -21.84 14.01
CA ARG A 175 -20.40 -23.26 14.06
C ARG A 175 -20.12 -23.73 15.48
N THR A 176 -19.62 -22.86 16.35
CA THR A 176 -19.23 -23.19 17.74
C THR A 176 -20.34 -22.90 18.75
N GLU A 177 -21.40 -22.17 18.36
CA GLU A 177 -22.51 -21.81 19.25
C GLU A 177 -23.35 -23.04 19.61
N LYS A 178 -23.54 -23.24 20.92
CA LYS A 178 -24.28 -24.37 21.50
C LYS A 178 -25.77 -24.06 21.69
N GLN A 179 -26.15 -22.79 21.80
CA GLN A 179 -27.52 -22.37 22.02
C GLN A 179 -28.29 -22.30 20.69
N PRO A 180 -29.32 -23.13 20.45
CA PRO A 180 -30.01 -23.21 19.16
C PRO A 180 -30.59 -21.86 18.70
N ARG A 181 -31.15 -21.08 19.63
CA ARG A 181 -31.73 -19.76 19.33
C ARG A 181 -30.69 -18.77 18.83
N ARG A 182 -29.55 -18.63 19.54
CA ARG A 182 -28.47 -17.76 19.13
C ARG A 182 -27.82 -18.16 17.80
N LYS A 183 -27.71 -19.47 17.59
CA LYS A 183 -27.23 -20.04 16.34
C LYS A 183 -28.14 -19.63 15.18
N LEU A 184 -29.45 -19.71 15.35
CA LEU A 184 -30.43 -19.31 14.34
C LEU A 184 -30.33 -17.81 14.05
N GLU A 185 -30.28 -16.97 15.08
CA GLU A 185 -30.10 -15.49 14.94
C GLU A 185 -28.85 -15.14 14.12
N MET A 186 -27.72 -15.84 14.36
CA MET A 186 -26.50 -15.67 13.59
C MET A 186 -26.67 -16.08 12.11
N PHE A 187 -27.38 -17.17 11.83
CA PHE A 187 -27.63 -17.57 10.44
C PHE A 187 -28.55 -16.61 9.70
N GLU A 188 -29.55 -16.05 10.37
CA GLU A 188 -30.42 -15.03 9.80
C GLU A 188 -29.63 -13.75 9.47
N GLU A 189 -28.74 -13.32 10.38
CA GLU A 189 -27.85 -12.18 10.15
C GLU A 189 -26.89 -12.44 8.98
N ILE A 190 -26.25 -13.60 8.91
CA ILE A 190 -25.41 -14.00 7.77
C ILE A 190 -26.19 -13.93 6.46
N LYS A 191 -27.42 -14.43 6.44
CA LYS A 191 -28.29 -14.40 5.25
C LYS A 191 -28.61 -12.96 4.85
N ARG A 192 -28.91 -12.10 5.82
CA ARG A 192 -29.16 -10.68 5.60
C ARG A 192 -27.94 -10.00 4.97
N LEU A 193 -26.76 -10.18 5.57
CA LEU A 193 -25.51 -9.59 5.09
C LEU A 193 -25.14 -10.07 3.69
N LYS A 194 -25.34 -11.34 3.37
CA LYS A 194 -25.12 -11.89 2.01
C LYS A 194 -26.12 -11.36 0.98
N GLY A 195 -27.32 -10.98 1.40
CA GLY A 195 -28.37 -10.45 0.50
C GLY A 195 -28.24 -8.93 0.23
N THR A 196 -27.39 -8.24 0.98
CA THR A 196 -27.31 -6.77 0.87
C THR A 196 -26.28 -6.33 -0.17
N ASN A 197 -25.28 -7.17 -0.58
CA ASN A 197 -24.22 -6.76 -1.49
C ASN A 197 -23.43 -7.95 -2.08
N LEU A 198 -24.04 -8.70 -2.93
CA LEU A 198 -23.33 -9.56 -3.89
C LEU A 198 -23.92 -9.34 -5.27
#